data_b3259af5f13c77a367adecb372d6e36a
#
_entry.id   b3259af5f13c77a367adecb372d6e36a
#
_cell.length_a   1.000
_cell.length_b   1.000
_cell.length_c   1.000
_cell.angle_alpha   90.00
_cell.angle_beta   90.00
_cell.angle_gamma   90.00
#
_symmetry.space_group_name_H-M   'P 1'
#
loop_
_entity.id
_entity.type
_entity.pdbx_description
1 polymer ?
#
loop_
_entity_poly.entity_id
_entity_poly.type
_entity_poly.pdbx_seq_one_letter_code
_entity_poly.pdbx_strand_id
1 'polypeptide(L)'
;MLENKKIKTALVSVFHKDGLDEILKLLHAEGVNFISTGGTQSFIESLGIPCGSVENLTGYPSILGGRVKTLHPKVFGGILNRRENEVDQQQITQYEIPSIDLVIVDLYPFEETVASGADESAIIEKIDIGGISLIRAAAKNYKDVVIVASKAQYAPLLAMLKEKGASSSLEDRRWFAKEAFAVSSGYDSAIFNYFDGDEASAFRYAGNHAKTLRYGENPHQKGVFYGNFEEMFDQLHGKEISYNNLLDIDAAVSLISEFDDTTFAILKHNNACGLASRETLVEAWKAALAGDPVSAFGGVLITNRPIDKETAEEMHKIFFEVCIAPGYTADALEILEQKKNRIILVQKPFKASNRQFRSLLNGVLVQDRDLYREKPEELKQVTEKAVTPAEVEDLLFANKIVKHSKSNAIVLAKNRQLCASGIGQTSRVDALRQAIEKARSFDFDLQGAVMASDAFFPFADCVEIAHEAGVTAVIQPGGSVRDNDSVAYCDKNGMAMVMTGIRHFKH
;
A
#
# COMPACT_ATOMS: atom_id res chain seq x y z
N MET A 1 13.30 -37.43 -17.74
CA MET A 1 12.01 -36.73 -17.70
C MET A 1 11.45 -37.00 -16.32
N LEU A 2 11.21 -35.98 -15.50
CA LEU A 2 10.57 -36.14 -14.19
C LEU A 2 9.12 -36.57 -14.45
N GLU A 3 8.80 -37.78 -13.99
CA GLU A 3 7.50 -38.42 -14.24
C GLU A 3 6.34 -37.60 -13.70
N ASN A 4 5.33 -37.34 -14.54
CA ASN A 4 4.08 -36.78 -14.09
C ASN A 4 3.39 -37.76 -13.13
N LYS A 5 2.90 -37.27 -12.00
CA LYS A 5 2.17 -38.06 -11.02
C LYS A 5 0.65 -37.88 -11.22
N LYS A 6 -0.09 -38.99 -11.27
CA LYS A 6 -1.55 -38.96 -11.36
C LYS A 6 -2.18 -38.62 -10.03
N ILE A 7 -3.20 -37.80 -10.08
CA ILE A 7 -4.09 -37.50 -8.96
C ILE A 7 -5.20 -38.57 -8.96
N LYS A 8 -5.25 -39.39 -7.93
CA LYS A 8 -6.27 -40.47 -7.78
C LYS A 8 -7.25 -40.13 -6.66
N THR A 9 -6.79 -39.46 -5.62
CA THR A 9 -7.61 -39.09 -4.47
C THR A 9 -7.37 -37.62 -4.09
N ALA A 10 -8.44 -36.86 -3.96
CA ALA A 10 -8.44 -35.46 -3.54
C ALA A 10 -9.15 -35.28 -2.19
N LEU A 11 -8.49 -34.64 -1.26
CA LEU A 11 -9.10 -34.12 -0.03
C LEU A 11 -9.48 -32.67 -0.27
N VAL A 12 -10.78 -32.34 -0.14
CA VAL A 12 -11.31 -31.00 -0.36
C VAL A 12 -12.02 -30.50 0.90
N SER A 13 -11.57 -29.39 1.46
CA SER A 13 -12.20 -28.79 2.64
C SER A 13 -12.03 -27.28 2.58
N VAL A 14 -13.03 -26.56 2.08
CA VAL A 14 -12.94 -25.12 1.82
C VAL A 14 -14.10 -24.36 2.48
N PHE A 15 -13.80 -23.13 2.89
CA PHE A 15 -14.79 -22.17 3.34
C PHE A 15 -15.52 -21.55 2.13
N HIS A 16 -14.74 -21.07 1.13
CA HIS A 16 -15.28 -20.47 -0.09
C HIS A 16 -15.41 -21.49 -1.21
N LYS A 17 -16.60 -21.58 -1.84
CA LYS A 17 -16.93 -22.60 -2.85
C LYS A 17 -17.01 -22.05 -4.26
N ASP A 18 -16.93 -20.73 -4.44
CA ASP A 18 -17.03 -20.07 -5.74
C ASP A 18 -15.88 -20.48 -6.67
N GLY A 19 -16.22 -20.96 -7.86
CA GLY A 19 -15.25 -21.41 -8.86
C GLY A 19 -14.65 -22.80 -8.62
N LEU A 20 -15.09 -23.51 -7.57
CA LEU A 20 -14.63 -24.85 -7.28
C LEU A 20 -15.32 -25.92 -8.17
N ASP A 21 -16.54 -25.65 -8.64
CA ASP A 21 -17.39 -26.62 -9.37
C ASP A 21 -16.75 -27.09 -10.68
N GLU A 22 -16.11 -26.25 -11.47
CA GLU A 22 -15.44 -26.64 -12.72
C GLU A 22 -14.24 -27.56 -12.42
N ILE A 23 -13.47 -27.26 -11.38
CA ILE A 23 -12.33 -28.09 -10.94
C ILE A 23 -12.82 -29.49 -10.54
N LEU A 24 -13.86 -29.54 -9.71
CA LEU A 24 -14.40 -30.82 -9.22
C LEU A 24 -14.96 -31.68 -10.38
N LYS A 25 -15.68 -31.08 -11.34
CA LYS A 25 -16.20 -31.77 -12.51
C LYS A 25 -15.08 -32.32 -13.39
N LEU A 26 -14.00 -31.58 -13.62
CA LEU A 26 -12.85 -32.06 -14.38
C LEU A 26 -12.16 -33.24 -13.68
N LEU A 27 -11.89 -33.10 -12.38
CA LEU A 27 -11.27 -34.18 -11.59
C LEU A 27 -12.16 -35.44 -11.57
N HIS A 28 -13.48 -35.28 -11.44
CA HIS A 28 -14.41 -36.39 -11.47
C HIS A 28 -14.44 -37.10 -12.81
N ALA A 29 -14.43 -36.34 -13.92
CA ALA A 29 -14.36 -36.91 -15.27
C ALA A 29 -13.09 -37.74 -15.51
N GLU A 30 -12.01 -37.43 -14.83
CA GLU A 30 -10.73 -38.16 -14.84
C GLU A 30 -10.69 -39.34 -13.83
N GLY A 31 -11.77 -39.58 -13.11
CA GLY A 31 -11.89 -40.71 -12.18
C GLY A 31 -11.25 -40.47 -10.80
N VAL A 32 -11.08 -39.25 -10.39
CA VAL A 32 -10.55 -38.90 -9.05
C VAL A 32 -11.60 -39.18 -7.98
N ASN A 33 -11.19 -39.82 -6.89
CA ASN A 33 -12.00 -40.01 -5.69
C ASN A 33 -11.94 -38.80 -4.77
N PHE A 34 -13.06 -38.41 -4.16
CA PHE A 34 -13.14 -37.27 -3.27
C PHE A 34 -13.36 -37.69 -1.83
N ILE A 35 -12.64 -37.03 -0.92
CA ILE A 35 -12.81 -37.06 0.52
C ILE A 35 -13.04 -35.62 1.00
N SER A 36 -14.05 -35.42 1.85
CA SER A 36 -14.38 -34.07 2.29
C SER A 36 -15.02 -34.05 3.68
N THR A 37 -15.32 -32.84 4.17
CA THR A 37 -15.98 -32.64 5.46
C THR A 37 -17.17 -31.70 5.34
N GLY A 38 -18.21 -31.91 6.13
CA GLY A 38 -19.32 -31.00 6.36
C GLY A 38 -19.89 -30.33 5.11
N GLY A 39 -19.95 -28.99 5.11
CA GLY A 39 -20.57 -28.24 4.03
C GLY A 39 -19.86 -28.34 2.67
N THR A 40 -18.56 -28.70 2.63
CA THR A 40 -17.86 -28.93 1.36
C THR A 40 -18.26 -30.29 0.77
N GLN A 41 -18.45 -31.32 1.61
CA GLN A 41 -18.99 -32.61 1.15
C GLN A 41 -20.38 -32.42 0.53
N SER A 42 -21.30 -31.76 1.23
CA SER A 42 -22.64 -31.49 0.71
C SER A 42 -22.62 -30.71 -0.62
N PHE A 43 -21.67 -29.78 -0.77
CA PHE A 43 -21.48 -29.06 -2.03
C PHE A 43 -21.05 -30.00 -3.18
N ILE A 44 -20.06 -30.87 -2.94
CA ILE A 44 -19.58 -31.86 -3.94
C ILE A 44 -20.73 -32.80 -4.36
N GLU A 45 -21.47 -33.32 -3.38
CA GLU A 45 -22.61 -34.19 -3.61
C GLU A 45 -23.76 -33.52 -4.40
N SER A 46 -23.97 -32.20 -4.14
CA SER A 46 -24.97 -31.41 -4.90
C SER A 46 -24.63 -31.25 -6.39
N LEU A 47 -23.37 -31.44 -6.77
CA LEU A 47 -22.93 -31.48 -8.17
C LEU A 47 -23.12 -32.88 -8.81
N GLY A 48 -23.67 -33.85 -8.08
CA GLY A 48 -23.80 -35.23 -8.52
C GLY A 48 -22.51 -36.06 -8.46
N ILE A 49 -21.51 -35.57 -7.71
CA ILE A 49 -20.19 -36.20 -7.58
C ILE A 49 -20.14 -37.00 -6.27
N PRO A 50 -19.84 -38.32 -6.31
CA PRO A 50 -19.66 -39.10 -5.10
C PRO A 50 -18.52 -38.59 -4.22
N CYS A 51 -18.76 -38.48 -2.90
CA CYS A 51 -17.78 -37.97 -1.96
C CYS A 51 -17.79 -38.75 -0.65
N GLY A 52 -16.62 -39.27 -0.26
CA GLY A 52 -16.46 -39.91 1.03
C GLY A 52 -16.30 -38.88 2.13
N SER A 53 -16.82 -39.12 3.35
CA SER A 53 -16.58 -38.26 4.51
C SER A 53 -15.26 -38.58 5.17
N VAL A 54 -14.64 -37.58 5.77
CA VAL A 54 -13.44 -37.79 6.61
C VAL A 54 -13.78 -38.64 7.83
N GLU A 55 -14.97 -38.51 8.38
CA GLU A 55 -15.46 -39.33 9.49
C GLU A 55 -15.50 -40.83 9.11
N ASN A 56 -15.90 -41.17 7.90
CA ASN A 56 -15.88 -42.57 7.42
C ASN A 56 -14.44 -43.08 7.23
N LEU A 57 -13.53 -42.21 6.71
CA LEU A 57 -12.12 -42.56 6.57
C LEU A 57 -11.44 -42.81 7.91
N THR A 58 -11.71 -41.96 8.88
CA THR A 58 -11.05 -42.00 10.19
C THR A 58 -11.69 -42.98 11.16
N GLY A 59 -12.98 -43.28 10.97
CA GLY A 59 -13.81 -43.98 11.94
C GLY A 59 -14.06 -43.18 13.21
N TYR A 60 -13.83 -41.83 13.17
CA TYR A 60 -13.95 -40.95 14.31
C TYR A 60 -14.89 -39.79 14.03
N PRO A 61 -15.81 -39.44 14.93
CA PRO A 61 -16.76 -38.36 14.70
C PRO A 61 -16.07 -37.00 14.77
N SER A 62 -16.67 -35.99 14.12
CA SER A 62 -16.31 -34.59 14.33
C SER A 62 -16.72 -34.19 15.76
N ILE A 63 -15.76 -33.69 16.55
CA ILE A 63 -15.97 -33.33 17.96
C ILE A 63 -15.61 -31.89 18.25
N LEU A 64 -15.92 -31.40 19.45
CA LEU A 64 -15.63 -30.04 19.93
C LEU A 64 -16.16 -28.96 18.99
N GLY A 65 -17.43 -29.11 18.55
CA GLY A 65 -18.05 -28.16 17.65
C GLY A 65 -17.43 -28.12 16.25
N GLY A 66 -16.70 -29.20 15.87
CA GLY A 66 -16.03 -29.28 14.56
C GLY A 66 -14.58 -28.80 14.54
N ARG A 67 -14.01 -28.40 15.67
CA ARG A 67 -12.60 -28.01 15.75
C ARG A 67 -11.64 -29.17 15.54
N VAL A 68 -12.10 -30.43 15.76
CA VAL A 68 -11.31 -31.64 15.52
C VAL A 68 -12.09 -32.54 14.54
N LYS A 69 -11.61 -32.62 13.31
CA LYS A 69 -12.15 -33.45 12.23
C LYS A 69 -11.03 -34.14 11.46
N THR A 70 -10.13 -33.33 10.88
CA THR A 70 -9.08 -33.76 9.97
C THR A 70 -7.77 -34.08 10.66
N LEU A 71 -7.60 -33.69 11.94
CA LEU A 71 -6.39 -33.96 12.74
C LEU A 71 -6.33 -35.41 13.18
N HIS A 72 -6.10 -36.30 12.22
CA HIS A 72 -6.13 -37.74 12.43
C HIS A 72 -5.01 -38.45 11.65
N PRO A 73 -4.35 -39.48 12.19
CA PRO A 73 -3.26 -40.21 11.53
C PRO A 73 -3.60 -40.71 10.13
N LYS A 74 -4.84 -41.19 9.88
CA LYS A 74 -5.27 -41.65 8.54
C LYS A 74 -5.27 -40.51 7.51
N VAL A 75 -5.64 -39.29 7.89
CA VAL A 75 -5.61 -38.10 6.99
C VAL A 75 -4.18 -37.67 6.74
N PHE A 76 -3.41 -37.43 7.82
CA PHE A 76 -2.03 -36.96 7.70
C PHE A 76 -1.09 -38.00 7.12
N GLY A 77 -1.29 -39.30 7.45
CA GLY A 77 -0.57 -40.41 6.83
C GLY A 77 -0.84 -40.49 5.31
N GLY A 78 -2.09 -40.29 4.90
CA GLY A 78 -2.48 -40.23 3.49
C GLY A 78 -1.76 -39.13 2.71
N ILE A 79 -1.54 -37.97 3.36
CA ILE A 79 -0.84 -36.82 2.75
C ILE A 79 0.68 -36.98 2.82
N LEU A 80 1.23 -37.41 3.95
CA LEU A 80 2.67 -37.35 4.26
C LEU A 80 3.46 -38.56 3.83
N ASN A 81 2.80 -39.71 3.47
CA ASN A 81 3.53 -40.89 3.06
C ASN A 81 4.33 -40.64 1.78
N ARG A 82 5.59 -41.09 1.79
CA ARG A 82 6.50 -41.03 0.65
C ARG A 82 6.20 -42.21 -0.28
N ARG A 83 5.77 -41.91 -1.49
CA ARG A 83 5.31 -42.96 -2.46
C ARG A 83 6.40 -43.94 -2.85
N GLU A 84 7.67 -43.53 -2.76
CA GLU A 84 8.84 -44.33 -3.13
C GLU A 84 9.51 -45.02 -1.93
N ASN A 85 8.97 -44.82 -0.71
CA ASN A 85 9.55 -45.38 0.51
C ASN A 85 8.79 -46.68 0.88
N GLU A 86 9.47 -47.83 0.83
CA GLU A 86 8.86 -49.12 1.10
C GLU A 86 8.26 -49.24 2.50
N VAL A 87 8.91 -48.66 3.51
CA VAL A 87 8.42 -48.69 4.91
C VAL A 87 7.13 -47.90 5.03
N ASP A 88 7.06 -46.70 4.41
CA ASP A 88 5.82 -45.91 4.40
C ASP A 88 4.71 -46.69 3.70
N GLN A 89 4.99 -47.37 2.56
CA GLN A 89 3.99 -48.15 1.82
C GLN A 89 3.50 -49.36 2.62
N GLN A 90 4.36 -50.04 3.36
CA GLN A 90 3.97 -51.11 4.28
C GLN A 90 3.03 -50.60 5.39
N GLN A 91 3.37 -49.47 6.01
CA GLN A 91 2.58 -48.86 7.10
C GLN A 91 1.21 -48.38 6.61
N ILE A 92 1.10 -47.70 5.46
CA ILE A 92 -0.19 -47.25 4.96
C ILE A 92 -1.08 -48.43 4.60
N THR A 93 -0.50 -49.54 4.13
CA THR A 93 -1.24 -50.78 3.87
C THR A 93 -1.72 -51.43 5.17
N GLN A 94 -0.81 -51.53 6.17
CA GLN A 94 -1.11 -52.11 7.48
C GLN A 94 -2.24 -51.37 8.21
N TYR A 95 -2.25 -50.01 8.13
CA TYR A 95 -3.21 -49.16 8.83
C TYR A 95 -4.39 -48.73 7.96
N GLU A 96 -4.52 -49.29 6.75
CA GLU A 96 -5.58 -48.94 5.80
C GLU A 96 -5.71 -47.44 5.52
N ILE A 97 -4.58 -46.82 5.21
CA ILE A 97 -4.49 -45.38 4.95
C ILE A 97 -4.50 -45.16 3.43
N PRO A 98 -5.51 -44.52 2.84
CA PRO A 98 -5.47 -44.17 1.41
C PRO A 98 -4.50 -43.06 1.14
N SER A 99 -3.73 -43.13 0.05
CA SER A 99 -2.88 -42.01 -0.39
C SER A 99 -3.76 -40.89 -0.89
N ILE A 100 -3.43 -39.63 -0.46
CA ILE A 100 -4.07 -38.42 -0.90
C ILE A 100 -3.08 -37.67 -1.79
N ASP A 101 -3.47 -37.41 -3.04
CA ASP A 101 -2.59 -36.85 -4.07
C ASP A 101 -2.84 -35.38 -4.34
N LEU A 102 -4.03 -34.89 -3.98
CA LEU A 102 -4.41 -33.48 -4.07
C LEU A 102 -5.11 -33.05 -2.78
N VAL A 103 -4.72 -31.90 -2.25
CA VAL A 103 -5.39 -31.24 -1.12
C VAL A 103 -5.85 -29.86 -1.60
N ILE A 104 -7.14 -29.59 -1.52
CA ILE A 104 -7.72 -28.26 -1.77
C ILE A 104 -8.33 -27.78 -0.45
N VAL A 105 -7.74 -26.73 0.12
CA VAL A 105 -8.14 -26.20 1.41
C VAL A 105 -7.90 -24.70 1.43
N ASP A 106 -8.86 -23.94 1.94
CA ASP A 106 -8.66 -22.53 2.27
C ASP A 106 -8.79 -22.31 3.78
N LEU A 107 -8.30 -21.17 4.25
CA LEU A 107 -8.34 -20.79 5.65
C LEU A 107 -9.58 -19.95 5.95
N TYR A 108 -9.98 -19.92 7.20
CA TYR A 108 -11.00 -18.98 7.65
C TYR A 108 -10.53 -17.53 7.47
N PRO A 109 -11.46 -16.59 7.16
CA PRO A 109 -11.14 -15.19 6.86
C PRO A 109 -10.80 -14.40 8.13
N PHE A 110 -9.63 -14.66 8.73
CA PHE A 110 -9.17 -14.04 9.97
C PHE A 110 -8.99 -12.53 9.81
N GLU A 111 -8.23 -12.09 8.81
CA GLU A 111 -7.94 -10.67 8.58
C GLU A 111 -9.21 -9.86 8.28
N GLU A 112 -10.14 -10.41 7.49
CA GLU A 112 -11.43 -9.78 7.20
C GLU A 112 -12.28 -9.65 8.47
N THR A 113 -12.24 -10.66 9.35
CA THR A 113 -12.97 -10.64 10.62
C THR A 113 -12.40 -9.58 11.57
N VAL A 114 -11.07 -9.46 11.65
CA VAL A 114 -10.42 -8.39 12.40
C VAL A 114 -10.80 -7.02 11.84
N ALA A 115 -10.72 -6.85 10.50
CA ALA A 115 -11.03 -5.58 9.82
C ALA A 115 -12.50 -5.17 9.98
N SER A 116 -13.43 -6.12 10.18
CA SER A 116 -14.85 -5.84 10.42
C SER A 116 -15.16 -5.25 11.80
N GLY A 117 -14.16 -5.28 12.73
CA GLY A 117 -14.36 -4.84 14.12
C GLY A 117 -15.18 -5.83 14.96
N ALA A 118 -15.17 -7.12 14.59
CA ALA A 118 -15.81 -8.18 15.35
C ALA A 118 -15.24 -8.28 16.78
N ASP A 119 -15.99 -8.88 17.71
CA ASP A 119 -15.49 -9.13 19.05
C ASP A 119 -14.35 -10.17 19.07
N GLU A 120 -13.56 -10.15 20.14
CA GLU A 120 -12.40 -11.02 20.31
C GLU A 120 -12.76 -12.50 20.17
N SER A 121 -13.89 -12.93 20.72
CA SER A 121 -14.32 -14.32 20.63
C SER A 121 -14.57 -14.75 19.19
N ALA A 122 -15.23 -13.91 18.39
CA ALA A 122 -15.48 -14.17 16.97
C ALA A 122 -14.19 -14.20 16.16
N ILE A 123 -13.21 -13.33 16.49
CA ILE A 123 -11.89 -13.29 15.87
C ILE A 123 -11.10 -14.57 16.17
N ILE A 124 -11.05 -14.98 17.43
CA ILE A 124 -10.32 -16.19 17.86
C ILE A 124 -10.90 -17.45 17.21
N GLU A 125 -12.22 -17.54 17.01
CA GLU A 125 -12.85 -18.66 16.29
C GLU A 125 -12.45 -18.74 14.82
N LYS A 126 -11.85 -17.70 14.25
CA LYS A 126 -11.31 -17.70 12.88
C LYS A 126 -9.84 -18.11 12.79
N ILE A 127 -9.19 -18.45 13.90
CA ILE A 127 -7.87 -19.05 13.89
C ILE A 127 -8.00 -20.51 13.44
N ASP A 128 -7.61 -20.80 12.21
CA ASP A 128 -7.72 -22.12 11.61
C ASP A 128 -6.61 -23.04 12.12
N ILE A 129 -6.99 -24.18 12.66
CA ILE A 129 -6.04 -25.21 13.15
C ILE A 129 -5.94 -26.36 12.13
N GLY A 130 -7.05 -26.85 11.65
CA GLY A 130 -7.11 -28.00 10.75
C GLY A 130 -6.62 -27.70 9.36
N GLY A 131 -7.11 -26.64 8.75
CA GLY A 131 -6.75 -26.21 7.39
C GLY A 131 -5.27 -25.85 7.27
N ILE A 132 -4.74 -25.03 8.20
CA ILE A 132 -3.33 -24.67 8.20
C ILE A 132 -2.41 -25.91 8.34
N SER A 133 -2.81 -26.89 9.13
CA SER A 133 -2.07 -28.13 9.32
C SER A 133 -2.05 -28.97 8.03
N LEU A 134 -3.18 -29.05 7.32
CA LEU A 134 -3.28 -29.73 6.02
C LEU A 134 -2.42 -29.06 4.95
N ILE A 135 -2.45 -27.72 4.89
CA ILE A 135 -1.63 -26.91 3.98
C ILE A 135 -0.15 -27.26 4.17
N ARG A 136 0.34 -27.20 5.39
CA ARG A 136 1.75 -27.44 5.72
C ARG A 136 2.15 -28.89 5.46
N ALA A 137 1.29 -29.85 5.76
CA ALA A 137 1.56 -31.29 5.53
C ALA A 137 1.70 -31.56 4.02
N ALA A 138 0.74 -31.11 3.21
CA ALA A 138 0.75 -31.33 1.79
C ALA A 138 1.91 -30.58 1.10
N ALA A 139 2.18 -29.33 1.48
CA ALA A 139 3.33 -28.57 0.98
C ALA A 139 4.67 -29.25 1.31
N LYS A 140 4.83 -29.81 2.51
CA LYS A 140 6.01 -30.57 2.88
C LYS A 140 6.23 -31.78 1.97
N ASN A 141 5.16 -32.48 1.59
CA ASN A 141 5.22 -33.64 0.70
C ASN A 141 4.97 -33.31 -0.77
N TYR A 142 5.41 -32.12 -1.23
CA TYR A 142 5.22 -31.65 -2.61
C TYR A 142 5.80 -32.59 -3.67
N LYS A 143 6.70 -33.51 -3.33
CA LYS A 143 7.19 -34.53 -4.26
C LYS A 143 6.07 -35.46 -4.74
N ASP A 144 5.05 -35.63 -3.92
CA ASP A 144 3.96 -36.59 -4.15
C ASP A 144 2.57 -35.94 -4.21
N VAL A 145 2.36 -34.76 -3.61
CA VAL A 145 1.06 -34.14 -3.37
C VAL A 145 0.97 -32.75 -3.99
N VAL A 146 -0.15 -32.45 -4.64
CA VAL A 146 -0.54 -31.08 -5.03
C VAL A 146 -1.29 -30.46 -3.87
N ILE A 147 -0.94 -29.21 -3.52
CA ILE A 147 -1.66 -28.41 -2.51
C ILE A 147 -2.20 -27.13 -3.10
N VAL A 148 -3.48 -26.87 -2.96
CA VAL A 148 -4.16 -25.62 -3.32
C VAL A 148 -4.65 -25.01 -2.01
N ALA A 149 -4.01 -23.93 -1.59
CA ALA A 149 -4.17 -23.34 -0.27
C ALA A 149 -5.05 -22.08 -0.25
N SER A 150 -5.50 -21.62 -1.41
CA SER A 150 -6.41 -20.49 -1.52
C SER A 150 -7.16 -20.47 -2.85
N LYS A 151 -8.30 -19.77 -2.90
CA LYS A 151 -9.09 -19.53 -4.12
C LYS A 151 -8.28 -18.89 -5.25
N ALA A 152 -7.28 -18.07 -4.93
CA ALA A 152 -6.40 -17.43 -5.91
C ALA A 152 -5.63 -18.46 -6.78
N GLN A 153 -5.48 -19.70 -6.29
CA GLN A 153 -4.79 -20.77 -6.99
C GLN A 153 -5.71 -21.66 -7.85
N TYR A 154 -7.03 -21.38 -7.89
CA TYR A 154 -7.96 -22.17 -8.69
C TYR A 154 -7.72 -22.02 -10.20
N ALA A 155 -7.44 -20.83 -10.69
CA ALA A 155 -7.15 -20.62 -12.11
C ALA A 155 -5.87 -21.34 -12.57
N PRO A 156 -4.72 -21.28 -11.85
CA PRO A 156 -3.55 -22.12 -12.13
C PRO A 156 -3.82 -23.62 -12.07
N LEU A 157 -4.60 -24.10 -11.08
CA LEU A 157 -4.98 -25.51 -11.00
C LEU A 157 -5.81 -25.93 -12.20
N LEU A 158 -6.80 -25.12 -12.58
CA LEU A 158 -7.66 -25.37 -13.72
C LEU A 158 -6.87 -25.43 -15.04
N ALA A 159 -5.91 -24.53 -15.22
CA ALA A 159 -5.01 -24.53 -16.37
C ALA A 159 -4.19 -25.83 -16.43
N MET A 160 -3.60 -26.25 -15.31
CA MET A 160 -2.86 -27.51 -15.20
C MET A 160 -3.75 -28.71 -15.54
N LEU A 161 -4.98 -28.77 -15.02
CA LEU A 161 -5.91 -29.90 -15.28
C LEU A 161 -6.36 -29.92 -16.74
N LYS A 162 -6.60 -28.77 -17.38
CA LYS A 162 -6.95 -28.71 -18.81
C LYS A 162 -5.80 -29.15 -19.71
N GLU A 163 -4.57 -28.88 -19.34
CA GLU A 163 -3.37 -29.24 -20.11
C GLU A 163 -2.95 -30.70 -19.90
N LYS A 164 -3.00 -31.20 -18.65
CA LYS A 164 -2.35 -32.45 -18.24
C LYS A 164 -3.34 -33.52 -17.76
N GLY A 165 -4.66 -33.25 -17.78
CA GLY A 165 -5.66 -34.07 -17.10
C GLY A 165 -5.43 -34.10 -15.58
N ALA A 166 -5.88 -35.16 -14.91
CA ALA A 166 -5.63 -35.33 -13.47
C ALA A 166 -4.18 -35.78 -13.21
N SER A 167 -3.21 -34.95 -13.64
CA SER A 167 -1.76 -35.19 -13.48
C SER A 167 -1.00 -33.91 -13.20
N SER A 168 0.13 -34.05 -12.50
CA SER A 168 1.00 -32.91 -12.16
C SER A 168 2.48 -33.25 -12.34
N SER A 169 3.26 -32.32 -12.83
CA SER A 169 4.74 -32.39 -12.84
C SER A 169 5.30 -32.04 -11.46
N LEU A 170 6.56 -32.35 -11.23
CA LEU A 170 7.27 -31.92 -10.00
C LEU A 170 7.34 -30.39 -9.90
N GLU A 171 7.45 -29.69 -11.02
CA GLU A 171 7.48 -28.24 -11.10
C GLU A 171 6.14 -27.64 -10.65
N ASP A 172 5.01 -28.18 -11.15
CA ASP A 172 3.68 -27.76 -10.71
C ASP A 172 3.54 -27.92 -9.19
N ARG A 173 3.87 -29.10 -8.66
CA ARG A 173 3.74 -29.37 -7.21
C ARG A 173 4.64 -28.47 -6.37
N ARG A 174 5.85 -28.17 -6.86
CA ARG A 174 6.76 -27.24 -6.18
C ARG A 174 6.22 -25.81 -6.18
N TRP A 175 5.63 -25.38 -7.28
CA TRP A 175 4.99 -24.07 -7.38
C TRP A 175 3.84 -23.95 -6.37
N PHE A 176 2.90 -24.92 -6.37
CA PHE A 176 1.80 -24.93 -5.41
C PHE A 176 2.27 -25.00 -3.95
N ALA A 177 3.32 -25.74 -3.65
CA ALA A 177 3.91 -25.79 -2.31
C ALA A 177 4.49 -24.43 -1.87
N LYS A 178 5.16 -23.72 -2.78
CA LYS A 178 5.65 -22.35 -2.52
C LYS A 178 4.47 -21.44 -2.19
N GLU A 179 3.43 -21.45 -3.00
CA GLU A 179 2.22 -20.64 -2.77
C GLU A 179 1.52 -21.01 -1.45
N ALA A 180 1.48 -22.29 -1.10
CA ALA A 180 0.92 -22.76 0.18
C ALA A 180 1.71 -22.22 1.39
N PHE A 181 3.04 -22.17 1.31
CA PHE A 181 3.85 -21.56 2.38
C PHE A 181 3.71 -20.04 2.42
N ALA A 182 3.48 -19.37 1.30
CA ALA A 182 3.15 -17.94 1.28
C ALA A 182 1.83 -17.68 2.02
N VAL A 183 0.79 -18.49 1.79
CA VAL A 183 -0.49 -18.40 2.50
C VAL A 183 -0.29 -18.64 3.99
N SER A 184 0.37 -19.74 4.39
CA SER A 184 0.52 -20.06 5.81
C SER A 184 1.36 -19.06 6.59
N SER A 185 2.45 -18.54 5.99
CA SER A 185 3.29 -17.54 6.65
C SER A 185 2.61 -16.18 6.78
N GLY A 186 1.82 -15.78 5.79
CA GLY A 186 1.01 -14.56 5.85
C GLY A 186 -0.05 -14.65 6.93
N TYR A 187 -0.75 -15.78 6.99
CA TYR A 187 -1.78 -16.05 7.99
C TYR A 187 -1.24 -16.00 9.42
N ASP A 188 -0.14 -16.71 9.69
CA ASP A 188 0.52 -16.69 11.00
C ASP A 188 1.05 -15.29 11.36
N SER A 189 1.52 -14.53 10.36
CA SER A 189 1.96 -13.13 10.57
C SER A 189 0.80 -12.22 10.95
N ALA A 190 -0.38 -12.40 10.34
CA ALA A 190 -1.58 -11.63 10.67
C ALA A 190 -2.07 -11.94 12.09
N ILE A 191 -2.08 -13.22 12.48
CA ILE A 191 -2.43 -13.65 13.84
C ILE A 191 -1.44 -13.09 14.85
N PHE A 192 -0.12 -13.22 14.59
CA PHE A 192 0.90 -12.65 15.45
C PHE A 192 0.69 -11.14 15.66
N ASN A 193 0.50 -10.38 14.57
CA ASN A 193 0.32 -8.94 14.64
C ASN A 193 -0.95 -8.55 15.44
N TYR A 194 -2.00 -9.35 15.36
CA TYR A 194 -3.22 -9.14 16.16
C TYR A 194 -2.95 -9.28 17.67
N PHE A 195 -2.21 -10.31 18.08
CA PHE A 195 -1.86 -10.54 19.49
C PHE A 195 -0.78 -9.59 20.00
N ASP A 196 0.21 -9.24 19.16
CA ASP A 196 1.30 -8.31 19.51
C ASP A 196 0.77 -6.88 19.74
N GLY A 197 -0.28 -6.47 19.02
CA GLY A 197 -0.92 -5.17 19.18
C GLY A 197 0.08 -4.01 19.14
N ASP A 198 0.16 -3.27 20.25
CA ASP A 198 1.07 -2.12 20.41
C ASP A 198 2.40 -2.48 21.11
N GLU A 199 2.61 -3.74 21.52
CA GLU A 199 3.86 -4.16 22.17
C GLU A 199 5.07 -4.05 21.25
N ALA A 200 4.86 -4.19 19.93
CA ALA A 200 5.90 -4.10 18.90
C ALA A 200 7.10 -5.03 19.15
N SER A 201 6.83 -6.24 19.67
CA SER A 201 7.86 -7.19 20.09
C SER A 201 8.67 -7.77 18.91
N ALA A 202 8.06 -7.85 17.72
CA ALA A 202 8.73 -8.28 16.49
C ALA A 202 8.06 -7.71 15.24
N PHE A 203 8.84 -7.40 14.21
CA PHE A 203 8.32 -6.96 12.92
C PHE A 203 7.96 -8.18 12.05
N ARG A 204 6.69 -8.25 11.65
CA ARG A 204 6.16 -9.24 10.71
C ARG A 204 5.37 -8.52 9.63
N TYR A 205 5.79 -8.70 8.38
CA TYR A 205 5.12 -8.16 7.21
C TYR A 205 5.10 -9.23 6.10
N ALA A 206 3.93 -9.49 5.55
CA ALA A 206 3.74 -10.41 4.43
C ALA A 206 3.12 -9.67 3.25
N GLY A 207 3.86 -9.55 2.15
CA GLY A 207 3.37 -9.02 0.89
C GLY A 207 3.19 -10.15 -0.12
N ASN A 208 1.95 -10.48 -0.46
CA ASN A 208 1.64 -11.66 -1.27
C ASN A 208 1.54 -11.36 -2.78
N HIS A 209 1.41 -10.09 -3.17
CA HIS A 209 1.31 -9.67 -4.57
C HIS A 209 2.64 -9.02 -4.99
N ALA A 210 3.42 -9.77 -5.76
CA ALA A 210 4.70 -9.30 -6.27
C ALA A 210 4.58 -8.89 -7.74
N LYS A 211 4.86 -7.61 -8.03
CA LYS A 211 5.00 -7.10 -9.40
C LYS A 211 6.46 -6.78 -9.66
N THR A 212 7.09 -7.54 -10.55
CA THR A 212 8.45 -7.22 -11.02
C THR A 212 8.40 -5.95 -11.84
N LEU A 213 9.20 -4.97 -11.46
CA LEU A 213 9.35 -3.70 -12.16
C LEU A 213 10.48 -3.81 -13.18
N ARG A 214 10.49 -2.91 -14.16
CA ARG A 214 11.52 -2.89 -15.19
C ARG A 214 12.93 -2.83 -14.59
N TYR A 215 13.13 -2.06 -13.53
CA TYR A 215 14.36 -1.94 -12.71
C TYR A 215 13.99 -1.22 -11.39
N GLY A 216 14.92 -1.07 -10.46
CA GLY A 216 14.78 -0.28 -9.25
C GLY A 216 14.90 1.22 -9.51
N GLU A 217 15.50 1.98 -8.61
CA GLU A 217 15.77 3.41 -8.86
C GLU A 217 16.66 3.62 -10.08
N ASN A 218 17.61 2.71 -10.30
CA ASN A 218 18.55 2.76 -11.40
C ASN A 218 18.51 1.48 -12.27
N PRO A 219 18.88 1.57 -13.58
CA PRO A 219 18.73 0.46 -14.52
C PRO A 219 19.48 -0.83 -14.15
N HIS A 220 20.52 -0.74 -13.36
CA HIS A 220 21.29 -1.91 -12.91
C HIS A 220 20.70 -2.61 -11.66
N GLN A 221 19.70 -2.01 -11.02
CA GLN A 221 19.07 -2.53 -9.82
C GLN A 221 17.78 -3.28 -10.18
N LYS A 222 17.58 -4.45 -9.57
CA LYS A 222 16.29 -5.15 -9.67
C LYS A 222 15.28 -4.48 -8.74
N GLY A 223 14.06 -4.25 -9.23
CA GLY A 223 12.94 -3.70 -8.46
C GLY A 223 11.75 -4.65 -8.46
N VAL A 224 11.10 -4.77 -7.32
CA VAL A 224 9.85 -5.50 -7.15
C VAL A 224 8.93 -4.67 -6.24
N PHE A 225 7.70 -4.51 -6.63
CA PHE A 225 6.66 -3.94 -5.77
C PHE A 225 5.84 -5.08 -5.15
N TYR A 226 5.75 -5.11 -3.84
CA TYR A 226 4.92 -6.04 -3.09
C TYR A 226 3.68 -5.32 -2.59
N GLY A 227 2.58 -5.44 -3.30
CA GLY A 227 1.31 -4.79 -3.00
C GLY A 227 0.35 -4.89 -4.18
N ASN A 228 -0.93 -4.61 -3.91
CA ASN A 228 -1.95 -4.60 -4.95
C ASN A 228 -2.21 -3.16 -5.43
N PHE A 229 -1.52 -2.75 -6.49
CA PHE A 229 -1.66 -1.41 -7.07
C PHE A 229 -3.09 -1.14 -7.55
N GLU A 230 -3.76 -2.17 -8.05
CA GLU A 230 -5.11 -2.08 -8.62
C GLU A 230 -6.20 -1.86 -7.56
N GLU A 231 -5.93 -2.11 -6.29
CA GLU A 231 -6.84 -1.72 -5.20
C GLU A 231 -6.90 -0.19 -5.02
N MET A 232 -5.83 0.51 -5.35
CA MET A 232 -5.68 1.94 -5.14
C MET A 232 -5.94 2.75 -6.40
N PHE A 233 -5.64 2.19 -7.58
CA PHE A 233 -5.68 2.91 -8.84
C PHE A 233 -6.23 2.06 -9.98
N ASP A 234 -6.97 2.71 -10.89
CA ASP A 234 -7.18 2.19 -12.24
C ASP A 234 -6.24 2.93 -13.19
N GLN A 235 -5.35 2.20 -13.86
CA GLN A 235 -4.52 2.77 -14.91
C GLN A 235 -5.29 2.75 -16.23
N LEU A 236 -5.72 3.93 -16.69
CA LEU A 236 -6.50 4.07 -17.92
C LEU A 236 -5.62 4.09 -19.18
N HIS A 237 -4.40 4.63 -19.07
CA HIS A 237 -3.51 4.84 -20.22
C HIS A 237 -2.04 4.83 -19.83
N GLY A 238 -1.16 4.64 -20.84
CA GLY A 238 0.28 4.89 -20.76
C GLY A 238 1.15 3.65 -20.55
N LYS A 239 2.44 3.92 -20.32
CA LYS A 239 3.47 2.89 -20.08
C LYS A 239 3.31 2.24 -18.71
N GLU A 240 3.99 1.13 -18.52
CA GLU A 240 4.13 0.48 -17.20
C GLU A 240 4.72 1.43 -16.16
N ILE A 241 4.19 1.34 -14.93
CA ILE A 241 4.64 2.15 -13.80
C ILE A 241 6.02 1.65 -13.35
N SER A 242 6.96 2.58 -13.21
CA SER A 242 8.32 2.30 -12.76
C SER A 242 8.45 2.43 -11.24
N TYR A 243 9.59 1.97 -10.70
CA TYR A 243 9.96 2.14 -9.29
C TYR A 243 9.89 3.63 -8.89
N ASN A 244 10.52 4.51 -9.68
CA ASN A 244 10.52 5.94 -9.38
C ASN A 244 9.11 6.57 -9.48
N ASN A 245 8.29 6.11 -10.44
CA ASN A 245 6.90 6.58 -10.48
C ASN A 245 6.13 6.19 -9.21
N LEU A 246 6.33 4.98 -8.65
CA LEU A 246 5.67 4.56 -7.40
C LEU A 246 6.07 5.45 -6.22
N LEU A 247 7.34 5.84 -6.10
CA LEU A 247 7.80 6.76 -5.07
C LEU A 247 7.15 8.14 -5.21
N ASP A 248 7.12 8.68 -6.42
CA ASP A 248 6.49 9.99 -6.70
C ASP A 248 4.96 9.94 -6.50
N ILE A 249 4.30 8.83 -6.87
CA ILE A 249 2.86 8.62 -6.65
C ILE A 249 2.54 8.59 -5.15
N ASP A 250 3.31 7.86 -4.34
CA ASP A 250 3.12 7.82 -2.87
C ASP A 250 3.27 9.21 -2.25
N ALA A 251 4.28 9.98 -2.67
CA ALA A 251 4.48 11.34 -2.21
C ALA A 251 3.32 12.27 -2.65
N ALA A 252 2.85 12.14 -3.90
CA ALA A 252 1.77 12.95 -4.45
C ALA A 252 0.45 12.69 -3.73
N VAL A 253 0.10 11.42 -3.53
CA VAL A 253 -1.13 11.01 -2.83
C VAL A 253 -1.09 11.46 -1.37
N SER A 254 0.05 11.31 -0.70
CA SER A 254 0.20 11.76 0.68
C SER A 254 0.01 13.28 0.81
N LEU A 255 0.60 14.05 -0.10
CA LEU A 255 0.49 15.51 -0.10
C LEU A 255 -0.94 15.99 -0.40
N ILE A 256 -1.55 15.49 -1.48
CA ILE A 256 -2.88 15.96 -1.90
C ILE A 256 -3.97 15.65 -0.88
N SER A 257 -3.78 14.58 -0.10
CA SER A 257 -4.72 14.19 0.96
C SER A 257 -4.86 15.21 2.09
N GLU A 258 -3.92 16.17 2.21
CA GLU A 258 -3.97 17.26 3.20
C GLU A 258 -4.99 18.35 2.86
N PHE A 259 -5.48 18.40 1.62
CA PHE A 259 -6.27 19.49 1.09
C PHE A 259 -7.72 19.08 0.81
N ASP A 260 -8.67 19.82 1.39
CA ASP A 260 -10.09 19.63 1.17
C ASP A 260 -10.64 20.56 0.06
N ASP A 261 -10.03 21.73 -0.13
CA ASP A 261 -10.33 22.67 -1.22
C ASP A 261 -9.89 22.12 -2.59
N THR A 262 -10.40 22.71 -3.67
CA THR A 262 -9.94 22.38 -5.04
C THR A 262 -8.46 22.70 -5.18
N THR A 263 -7.63 21.67 -5.23
CA THR A 263 -6.16 21.78 -5.18
C THR A 263 -5.52 20.99 -6.33
N PHE A 264 -4.51 21.59 -6.91
CA PHE A 264 -3.65 20.97 -7.89
C PHE A 264 -2.19 20.98 -7.41
N ALA A 265 -1.51 19.84 -7.47
CA ALA A 265 -0.10 19.71 -7.09
C ALA A 265 0.73 19.11 -8.24
N ILE A 266 1.93 19.59 -8.37
CA ILE A 266 2.96 19.14 -9.31
C ILE A 266 4.17 18.71 -8.48
N LEU A 267 4.56 17.45 -8.60
CA LEU A 267 5.68 16.90 -7.87
C LEU A 267 6.77 16.43 -8.82
N LYS A 268 8.00 16.49 -8.33
CA LYS A 268 9.16 15.90 -8.98
C LYS A 268 10.14 15.42 -7.91
N HIS A 269 10.59 14.17 -8.05
CA HIS A 269 11.50 13.54 -7.08
C HIS A 269 10.99 13.66 -5.65
N ASN A 270 9.72 13.24 -5.45
CA ASN A 270 8.99 13.20 -4.18
C ASN A 270 8.70 14.56 -3.51
N ASN A 271 8.98 15.69 -4.18
CA ASN A 271 8.75 17.01 -3.63
C ASN A 271 7.86 17.86 -4.53
N ALA A 272 7.04 18.72 -3.93
CA ALA A 272 6.22 19.66 -4.67
C ALA A 272 7.09 20.75 -5.29
N CYS A 273 7.00 20.93 -6.60
CA CYS A 273 7.55 22.07 -7.33
C CYS A 273 6.47 23.10 -7.67
N GLY A 274 5.20 22.73 -7.62
CA GLY A 274 4.06 23.61 -7.75
C GLY A 274 2.86 23.08 -6.97
N LEU A 275 2.12 23.95 -6.32
CA LEU A 275 0.88 23.61 -5.63
C LEU A 275 0.05 24.88 -5.43
N ALA A 276 -1.24 24.78 -5.75
CA ALA A 276 -2.18 25.86 -5.47
C ALA A 276 -3.60 25.35 -5.25
N SER A 277 -4.34 26.08 -4.40
CA SER A 277 -5.78 25.90 -4.20
C SER A 277 -6.52 27.12 -4.77
N ARG A 278 -7.55 26.87 -5.59
CA ARG A 278 -8.37 27.90 -6.24
C ARG A 278 -9.84 27.47 -6.27
N GLU A 279 -10.71 28.36 -6.74
CA GLU A 279 -12.12 28.05 -6.92
C GLU A 279 -12.35 27.02 -8.06
N THR A 280 -11.64 27.21 -9.17
CA THR A 280 -11.70 26.28 -10.31
C THR A 280 -10.42 25.45 -10.44
N LEU A 281 -10.55 24.28 -11.05
CA LEU A 281 -9.40 23.39 -11.23
C LEU A 281 -8.38 23.94 -12.20
N VAL A 282 -8.83 24.58 -13.29
CA VAL A 282 -7.93 25.19 -14.28
C VAL A 282 -7.12 26.35 -13.69
N GLU A 283 -7.72 27.14 -12.80
CA GLU A 283 -6.99 28.20 -12.08
C GLU A 283 -5.98 27.60 -11.09
N ALA A 284 -6.36 26.54 -10.38
CA ALA A 284 -5.44 25.81 -9.49
C ALA A 284 -4.25 25.24 -10.27
N TRP A 285 -4.50 24.65 -11.44
CA TRP A 285 -3.44 24.18 -12.36
C TRP A 285 -2.50 25.30 -12.78
N LYS A 286 -3.04 26.40 -13.30
CA LYS A 286 -2.23 27.55 -13.78
C LYS A 286 -1.38 28.14 -12.66
N ALA A 287 -1.97 28.31 -11.48
CA ALA A 287 -1.25 28.81 -10.32
C ALA A 287 -0.18 27.81 -9.82
N ALA A 288 -0.48 26.52 -9.79
CA ALA A 288 0.51 25.50 -9.44
C ALA A 288 1.69 25.47 -10.42
N LEU A 289 1.41 25.53 -11.73
CA LEU A 289 2.45 25.53 -12.76
C LEU A 289 3.35 26.77 -12.66
N ALA A 290 2.81 27.92 -12.30
CA ALA A 290 3.58 29.14 -12.13
C ALA A 290 4.65 29.04 -11.05
N GLY A 291 4.50 28.15 -10.04
CA GLY A 291 5.47 27.94 -8.96
C GLY A 291 6.85 27.51 -9.47
N ASP A 292 6.90 26.59 -10.44
CA ASP A 292 8.14 26.15 -11.10
C ASP A 292 7.82 25.45 -12.43
N PRO A 293 7.61 26.20 -13.49
CA PRO A 293 7.27 25.63 -14.80
C PRO A 293 8.40 24.80 -15.42
N VAL A 294 9.64 25.02 -14.98
CA VAL A 294 10.82 24.27 -15.46
C VAL A 294 10.85 22.88 -14.86
N SER A 295 10.69 22.77 -13.54
CA SER A 295 10.67 21.47 -12.85
C SER A 295 9.39 20.68 -13.13
N ALA A 296 8.28 21.34 -13.46
CA ALA A 296 7.03 20.70 -13.84
C ALA A 296 7.16 19.78 -15.05
N PHE A 297 8.11 20.06 -15.94
CA PHE A 297 8.38 19.23 -17.11
C PHE A 297 8.84 17.82 -16.69
N GLY A 298 8.08 16.80 -17.10
CA GLY A 298 8.32 15.40 -16.72
C GLY A 298 7.93 15.07 -15.29
N GLY A 299 7.14 15.90 -14.64
CA GLY A 299 6.65 15.69 -13.28
C GLY A 299 5.45 14.75 -13.17
N VAL A 300 5.03 14.54 -11.93
CA VAL A 300 3.80 13.85 -11.53
C VAL A 300 2.77 14.90 -11.12
N LEU A 301 1.61 14.84 -11.75
CA LEU A 301 0.50 15.75 -11.56
C LEU A 301 -0.58 15.05 -10.71
N ILE A 302 -1.12 15.74 -9.72
CA ILE A 302 -2.20 15.21 -8.90
C ILE A 302 -3.19 16.30 -8.51
N THR A 303 -4.47 15.93 -8.47
CA THR A 303 -5.55 16.80 -7.99
C THR A 303 -6.59 15.98 -7.21
N ASN A 304 -7.29 16.67 -6.31
CA ASN A 304 -8.39 16.10 -5.52
C ASN A 304 -9.78 16.33 -6.16
N ARG A 305 -9.82 16.79 -7.43
CA ARG A 305 -11.06 16.96 -8.21
C ARG A 305 -10.96 16.25 -9.56
N PRO A 306 -12.09 15.82 -10.14
CA PRO A 306 -12.09 15.29 -11.50
C PRO A 306 -11.55 16.31 -12.50
N ILE A 307 -10.73 15.83 -13.44
CA ILE A 307 -10.16 16.68 -14.50
C ILE A 307 -11.17 16.86 -15.62
N ASP A 308 -11.48 18.12 -15.92
CA ASP A 308 -12.34 18.55 -17.01
C ASP A 308 -11.54 18.87 -18.27
N LYS A 309 -12.26 19.16 -19.37
CA LYS A 309 -11.69 19.47 -20.66
C LYS A 309 -10.76 20.69 -20.64
N GLU A 310 -11.20 21.79 -20.00
CA GLU A 310 -10.44 23.04 -19.97
C GLU A 310 -9.09 22.85 -19.26
N THR A 311 -9.11 22.16 -18.11
CA THR A 311 -7.89 21.81 -17.38
C THR A 311 -6.99 20.89 -18.19
N ALA A 312 -7.55 19.88 -18.88
CA ALA A 312 -6.78 18.95 -19.71
C ALA A 312 -6.11 19.66 -20.90
N GLU A 313 -6.77 20.62 -21.56
CA GLU A 313 -6.20 21.44 -22.64
C GLU A 313 -4.99 22.23 -22.17
N GLU A 314 -5.06 22.83 -20.98
CA GLU A 314 -3.93 23.57 -20.39
C GLU A 314 -2.78 22.63 -19.98
N MET A 315 -3.09 21.49 -19.34
CA MET A 315 -2.11 20.48 -18.96
C MET A 315 -1.39 19.89 -20.17
N HIS A 316 -2.10 19.71 -21.29
CA HIS A 316 -1.54 19.12 -22.50
C HIS A 316 -0.40 19.92 -23.13
N LYS A 317 -0.29 21.22 -22.80
CA LYS A 317 0.76 22.13 -23.30
C LYS A 317 2.16 21.76 -22.79
N ILE A 318 2.25 21.01 -21.69
CA ILE A 318 3.53 20.56 -21.16
C ILE A 318 3.66 19.03 -21.19
N PHE A 319 4.89 18.55 -21.15
CA PHE A 319 5.16 17.14 -20.96
C PHE A 319 5.14 16.80 -19.46
N PHE A 320 4.38 15.77 -19.09
CA PHE A 320 4.40 15.15 -17.76
C PHE A 320 4.33 13.63 -17.88
N GLU A 321 4.81 12.92 -16.86
CA GLU A 321 4.86 11.46 -16.87
C GLU A 321 3.60 10.80 -16.34
N VAL A 322 3.06 11.30 -15.23
CA VAL A 322 1.92 10.70 -14.52
C VAL A 322 0.89 11.78 -14.21
N CYS A 323 -0.37 11.46 -14.38
CA CYS A 323 -1.49 12.26 -13.90
C CYS A 323 -2.42 11.42 -13.03
N ILE A 324 -2.78 11.93 -11.86
CA ILE A 324 -3.60 11.26 -10.85
C ILE A 324 -4.79 12.17 -10.53
N ALA A 325 -5.99 11.61 -10.63
CA ALA A 325 -7.22 12.32 -10.26
C ALA A 325 -8.29 11.32 -9.78
N PRO A 326 -9.32 11.75 -9.03
CA PRO A 326 -10.45 10.89 -8.70
C PRO A 326 -11.33 10.53 -9.90
N GLY A 327 -11.15 11.21 -11.04
CA GLY A 327 -11.85 10.94 -12.28
C GLY A 327 -11.44 11.90 -13.40
N TYR A 328 -11.98 11.67 -14.60
CA TYR A 328 -11.75 12.46 -15.79
C TYR A 328 -13.04 12.53 -16.61
N THR A 329 -13.33 13.68 -17.22
CA THR A 329 -14.38 13.71 -18.23
C THR A 329 -13.90 13.01 -19.52
N ALA A 330 -14.83 12.54 -20.37
CA ALA A 330 -14.49 11.85 -21.60
C ALA A 330 -13.62 12.72 -22.54
N ASP A 331 -13.98 14.00 -22.67
CA ASP A 331 -13.21 14.97 -23.47
C ASP A 331 -11.79 15.19 -22.91
N ALA A 332 -11.63 15.20 -21.58
CA ALA A 332 -10.33 15.32 -20.94
C ALA A 332 -9.45 14.11 -21.22
N LEU A 333 -10.00 12.90 -21.15
CA LEU A 333 -9.27 11.67 -21.49
C LEU A 333 -8.80 11.68 -22.94
N GLU A 334 -9.68 12.02 -23.88
CA GLU A 334 -9.33 12.10 -25.32
C GLU A 334 -8.12 13.02 -25.56
N ILE A 335 -8.03 14.14 -24.84
CA ILE A 335 -6.89 15.05 -24.94
C ILE A 335 -5.63 14.45 -24.30
N LEU A 336 -5.75 13.91 -23.11
CA LEU A 336 -4.60 13.45 -22.35
C LEU A 336 -3.97 12.17 -22.92
N GLU A 337 -4.76 11.29 -23.52
CA GLU A 337 -4.33 10.03 -24.15
C GLU A 337 -3.56 10.20 -25.45
N GLN A 338 -3.55 11.39 -26.08
CA GLN A 338 -2.79 11.66 -27.29
C GLN A 338 -1.27 11.41 -27.14
N LYS A 339 -0.75 11.36 -25.92
CA LYS A 339 0.66 11.05 -25.62
C LYS A 339 0.80 9.61 -25.14
N LYS A 340 1.19 8.68 -26.01
CA LYS A 340 1.25 7.23 -25.82
C LYS A 340 1.83 6.77 -24.46
N ASN A 341 2.86 7.43 -23.96
CA ASN A 341 3.57 7.00 -22.76
C ASN A 341 3.09 7.70 -21.46
N ARG A 342 2.15 8.63 -21.57
CA ARG A 342 1.62 9.36 -20.42
C ARG A 342 0.77 8.43 -19.56
N ILE A 343 1.12 8.27 -18.29
CA ILE A 343 0.39 7.43 -17.35
C ILE A 343 -0.79 8.22 -16.80
N ILE A 344 -2.01 7.67 -16.94
CA ILE A 344 -3.24 8.29 -16.45
C ILE A 344 -3.86 7.33 -15.43
N LEU A 345 -4.02 7.80 -14.18
CA LEU A 345 -4.49 7.02 -13.04
C LEU A 345 -5.78 7.62 -12.47
N VAL A 346 -6.79 6.79 -12.30
CA VAL A 346 -7.94 7.11 -11.44
C VAL A 346 -7.63 6.63 -10.03
N GLN A 347 -7.59 7.54 -9.07
CA GLN A 347 -7.41 7.21 -7.67
C GLN A 347 -8.73 6.71 -7.06
N LYS A 348 -8.70 5.51 -6.51
CA LYS A 348 -9.82 4.91 -5.77
C LYS A 348 -9.79 5.33 -4.30
N PRO A 349 -10.94 5.35 -3.61
CA PRO A 349 -10.94 5.44 -2.15
C PRO A 349 -10.18 4.25 -1.55
N PHE A 350 -9.14 4.52 -0.76
CA PHE A 350 -8.42 3.48 -0.02
C PHE A 350 -8.01 4.00 1.36
N LYS A 351 -7.81 3.07 2.28
CA LYS A 351 -7.29 3.39 3.60
C LYS A 351 -5.80 3.04 3.65
N ALA A 352 -4.96 4.05 3.67
CA ALA A 352 -3.53 3.85 3.87
C ALA A 352 -3.24 3.23 5.25
N SER A 353 -2.17 2.43 5.35
CA SER A 353 -1.68 1.98 6.65
C SER A 353 -1.31 3.18 7.52
N ASN A 354 -1.64 3.12 8.79
CA ASN A 354 -1.22 4.14 9.76
C ASN A 354 0.29 4.03 10.09
N ARG A 355 0.93 2.92 9.77
CA ARG A 355 2.35 2.68 10.00
C ARG A 355 3.12 2.69 8.68
N GLN A 356 4.34 3.17 8.72
CA GLN A 356 5.31 3.07 7.64
C GLN A 356 6.59 2.43 8.17
N PHE A 357 7.33 1.75 7.31
CA PHE A 357 8.59 1.13 7.68
C PHE A 357 9.67 1.36 6.62
N ARG A 358 10.91 1.31 7.05
CA ARG A 358 12.09 1.52 6.22
C ARG A 358 13.17 0.53 6.59
N SER A 359 13.71 -0.19 5.62
CA SER A 359 14.89 -1.02 5.82
C SER A 359 16.14 -0.15 5.94
N LEU A 360 16.99 -0.42 6.90
CA LEU A 360 18.30 0.21 7.05
C LEU A 360 19.21 -0.67 7.88
N LEU A 361 20.52 -0.56 7.64
CA LEU A 361 21.52 -1.38 8.31
C LEU A 361 21.13 -2.88 8.24
N ASN A 362 21.06 -3.56 9.38
CA ASN A 362 20.61 -4.95 9.51
C ASN A 362 19.19 -5.10 10.08
N GLY A 363 18.35 -4.05 9.99
CA GLY A 363 17.03 -4.02 10.60
C GLY A 363 15.99 -3.23 9.82
N VAL A 364 14.90 -2.94 10.49
CA VAL A 364 13.77 -2.15 9.99
C VAL A 364 13.39 -1.11 11.03
N LEU A 365 13.27 0.14 10.60
CA LEU A 365 12.58 1.17 11.39
C LEU A 365 11.09 1.16 11.05
N VAL A 366 10.26 1.23 12.08
CA VAL A 366 8.81 1.35 11.97
C VAL A 366 8.39 2.59 12.75
N GLN A 367 7.50 3.37 12.18
CA GLN A 367 6.89 4.53 12.85
C GLN A 367 5.46 4.72 12.37
N ASP A 368 4.69 5.49 13.13
CA ASP A 368 3.40 5.96 12.64
C ASP A 368 3.60 6.98 11.52
N ARG A 369 2.66 7.04 10.58
CA ARG A 369 2.62 8.12 9.59
C ARG A 369 2.27 9.42 10.30
N ASP A 370 2.90 10.50 9.88
CA ASP A 370 2.56 11.85 10.32
C ASP A 370 1.24 12.29 9.65
N LEU A 371 0.13 12.01 10.33
CA LEU A 371 -1.23 12.33 9.88
C LEU A 371 -1.81 13.55 10.60
N TYR A 372 -1.01 14.21 11.45
CA TYR A 372 -1.50 15.37 12.19
C TYR A 372 -1.72 16.56 11.25
N ARG A 373 -2.86 17.21 11.39
CA ARG A 373 -3.25 18.41 10.63
C ARG A 373 -3.56 19.51 11.62
N GLU A 374 -2.76 20.55 11.60
CA GLU A 374 -2.99 21.72 12.44
C GLU A 374 -4.27 22.44 12.06
N LYS A 375 -4.93 22.96 13.10
CA LYS A 375 -6.15 23.76 12.95
C LYS A 375 -5.88 25.20 13.36
N PRO A 376 -6.65 26.17 12.84
CA PRO A 376 -6.50 27.57 13.18
C PRO A 376 -6.50 27.85 14.70
N GLU A 377 -7.37 27.15 15.45
CA GLU A 377 -7.54 27.31 16.89
C GLU A 377 -6.37 26.74 17.73
N GLU A 378 -5.52 25.92 17.13
CA GLU A 378 -4.35 25.31 17.79
C GLU A 378 -3.10 26.16 17.63
N LEU A 379 -3.13 27.17 16.76
CA LEU A 379 -1.99 28.04 16.51
C LEU A 379 -1.76 29.00 17.69
N LYS A 380 -0.60 28.90 18.30
CA LYS A 380 -0.20 29.80 19.40
C LYS A 380 0.41 31.07 18.84
N GLN A 381 -0.31 32.17 18.95
CA GLN A 381 0.23 33.52 18.69
C GLN A 381 1.34 33.84 19.69
N VAL A 382 2.54 34.22 19.21
CA VAL A 382 3.71 34.50 20.08
C VAL A 382 4.27 35.91 19.91
N THR A 383 3.82 36.64 18.90
CA THR A 383 4.24 38.03 18.61
C THR A 383 3.15 39.05 18.96
N GLU A 384 3.52 40.33 19.14
CA GLU A 384 2.58 41.44 19.38
C GLU A 384 1.63 41.65 18.20
N LYS A 385 2.16 41.57 16.96
CA LYS A 385 1.35 41.60 15.74
C LYS A 385 0.62 40.27 15.59
N ALA A 386 -0.69 40.30 15.58
CA ALA A 386 -1.51 39.15 15.31
C ALA A 386 -1.50 38.82 13.82
N VAL A 387 -1.59 37.52 13.50
CA VAL A 387 -1.84 37.03 12.13
C VAL A 387 -3.24 37.42 11.69
N THR A 388 -3.38 37.84 10.45
CA THR A 388 -4.68 38.06 9.80
C THR A 388 -5.33 36.72 9.39
N PRO A 389 -6.65 36.69 9.20
CA PRO A 389 -7.31 35.45 8.68
C PRO A 389 -6.71 34.93 7.37
N ALA A 390 -6.35 35.81 6.44
CA ALA A 390 -5.71 35.43 5.18
C ALA A 390 -4.31 34.84 5.41
N GLU A 391 -3.52 35.42 6.32
CA GLU A 391 -2.21 34.87 6.69
C GLU A 391 -2.35 33.52 7.38
N VAL A 392 -3.38 33.28 8.19
CA VAL A 392 -3.65 31.95 8.81
C VAL A 392 -3.91 30.89 7.72
N GLU A 393 -4.72 31.20 6.73
CA GLU A 393 -4.96 30.29 5.60
C GLU A 393 -3.68 29.96 4.85
N ASP A 394 -2.86 30.95 4.53
CA ASP A 394 -1.60 30.79 3.82
C ASP A 394 -0.55 30.05 4.67
N LEU A 395 -0.48 30.32 5.99
CA LEU A 395 0.42 29.64 6.92
C LEU A 395 0.08 28.14 7.04
N LEU A 396 -1.19 27.80 7.22
CA LEU A 396 -1.63 26.39 7.26
C LEU A 396 -1.43 25.71 5.92
N PHE A 397 -1.67 26.40 4.80
CA PHE A 397 -1.38 25.90 3.46
C PHE A 397 0.12 25.58 3.31
N ALA A 398 0.99 26.52 3.68
CA ALA A 398 2.45 26.33 3.62
C ALA A 398 2.94 25.23 4.57
N ASN A 399 2.33 25.10 5.76
CA ASN A 399 2.67 24.07 6.74
C ASN A 399 2.36 22.65 6.25
N LYS A 400 1.25 22.46 5.54
CA LYS A 400 0.94 21.19 4.88
C LYS A 400 2.00 20.81 3.85
N ILE A 401 2.52 21.76 3.09
CA ILE A 401 3.55 21.50 2.07
C ILE A 401 4.90 21.20 2.73
N VAL A 402 5.32 21.97 3.75
CA VAL A 402 6.61 21.76 4.41
C VAL A 402 6.68 20.41 5.11
N LYS A 403 5.58 19.93 5.70
CA LYS A 403 5.43 18.59 6.27
C LYS A 403 5.77 17.48 5.27
N HIS A 404 5.41 17.64 4.00
CA HIS A 404 5.69 16.67 2.93
C HIS A 404 7.02 16.91 2.22
N SER A 405 7.79 17.91 2.61
CA SER A 405 9.09 18.27 2.02
C SER A 405 10.25 17.63 2.78
N LYS A 406 11.31 17.25 2.04
CA LYS A 406 12.51 16.66 2.67
C LYS A 406 13.24 17.69 3.54
N SER A 407 13.51 17.35 4.80
CA SER A 407 14.19 18.19 5.80
C SER A 407 15.67 18.48 5.45
N ASN A 408 16.25 19.60 5.86
CA ASN A 408 15.55 20.78 6.36
C ASN A 408 14.77 21.46 5.24
N ALA A 409 13.56 21.93 5.55
CA ALA A 409 12.68 22.51 4.55
C ALA A 409 12.10 23.86 5.01
N ILE A 410 12.00 24.77 4.04
CA ILE A 410 11.28 26.05 4.14
C ILE A 410 10.32 26.14 2.94
N VAL A 411 9.10 26.58 3.20
CA VAL A 411 8.08 26.86 2.19
C VAL A 411 7.65 28.32 2.27
N LEU A 412 7.65 29.01 1.13
CA LEU A 412 7.10 30.33 0.95
C LEU A 412 5.79 30.23 0.17
N ALA A 413 4.73 30.82 0.70
CA ALA A 413 3.40 30.79 0.08
C ALA A 413 2.71 32.15 0.18
N LYS A 414 1.77 32.37 -0.77
CA LYS A 414 0.91 33.56 -0.79
C LYS A 414 -0.37 33.23 -1.54
N ASN A 415 -1.53 33.64 -1.02
CA ASN A 415 -2.83 33.38 -1.62
C ASN A 415 -3.07 31.89 -1.92
N ARG A 416 -2.75 31.00 -0.98
CA ARG A 416 -2.86 29.53 -1.15
C ARG A 416 -2.17 29.02 -2.41
N GLN A 417 -0.99 29.54 -2.68
CA GLN A 417 -0.10 29.15 -3.77
C GLN A 417 1.33 29.01 -3.27
N LEU A 418 1.98 27.92 -3.59
CA LEU A 418 3.41 27.73 -3.39
C LEU A 418 4.20 28.72 -4.26
N CYS A 419 4.86 29.68 -3.64
CA CYS A 419 5.78 30.58 -4.35
C CYS A 419 7.11 29.88 -4.63
N ALA A 420 7.67 29.24 -3.62
CA ALA A 420 8.85 28.40 -3.75
C ALA A 420 9.08 27.59 -2.46
N SER A 421 9.93 26.57 -2.55
CA SER A 421 10.44 25.80 -1.43
C SER A 421 11.95 25.62 -1.53
N GLY A 422 12.63 25.63 -0.39
CA GLY A 422 14.00 25.13 -0.22
C GLY A 422 13.95 23.86 0.60
N ILE A 423 14.48 22.77 0.08
CA ILE A 423 14.29 21.43 0.61
C ILE A 423 15.60 20.63 0.67
N GLY A 424 15.69 19.70 1.62
CA GLY A 424 16.83 18.77 1.72
C GLY A 424 18.15 19.44 2.05
N GLN A 425 18.13 20.62 2.67
CA GLN A 425 19.34 21.37 3.00
C GLN A 425 19.90 20.97 4.35
N THR A 426 21.23 21.03 4.50
CA THR A 426 21.91 20.78 5.78
C THR A 426 21.71 21.90 6.78
N SER A 427 21.40 23.11 6.31
CA SER A 427 21.10 24.28 7.11
C SER A 427 19.73 24.86 6.72
N ARG A 428 18.97 25.32 7.71
CA ARG A 428 17.66 25.94 7.48
C ARG A 428 17.78 27.29 6.80
N VAL A 429 18.82 28.04 7.09
CA VAL A 429 19.15 29.31 6.42
C VAL A 429 19.38 29.08 4.92
N ASP A 430 20.08 28.01 4.54
CA ASP A 430 20.31 27.70 3.13
C ASP A 430 19.01 27.28 2.43
N ALA A 431 18.14 26.53 3.13
CA ALA A 431 16.81 26.22 2.61
C ALA A 431 16.00 27.51 2.34
N LEU A 432 16.03 28.48 3.26
CA LEU A 432 15.36 29.76 3.09
C LEU A 432 15.93 30.56 1.91
N ARG A 433 17.25 30.72 1.85
CA ARG A 433 17.91 31.41 0.74
C ARG A 433 17.57 30.81 -0.61
N GLN A 434 17.62 29.50 -0.70
CA GLN A 434 17.22 28.77 -1.90
C GLN A 434 15.75 29.03 -2.29
N ALA A 435 14.83 29.02 -1.32
CA ALA A 435 13.42 29.33 -1.57
C ALA A 435 13.23 30.76 -2.08
N ILE A 436 13.91 31.75 -1.48
CA ILE A 436 13.81 33.17 -1.91
C ILE A 436 14.37 33.34 -3.31
N GLU A 437 15.55 32.80 -3.60
CA GLU A 437 16.18 32.89 -4.92
C GLU A 437 15.29 32.25 -5.99
N LYS A 438 14.74 31.09 -5.69
CA LYS A 438 13.83 30.39 -6.58
C LYS A 438 12.53 31.15 -6.84
N ALA A 439 11.90 31.71 -5.79
CA ALA A 439 10.71 32.53 -5.96
C ALA A 439 10.97 33.73 -6.88
N ARG A 440 12.09 34.44 -6.66
CA ARG A 440 12.48 35.56 -7.49
C ARG A 440 12.80 35.19 -8.95
N SER A 441 13.34 33.99 -9.17
CA SER A 441 13.64 33.52 -10.53
C SER A 441 12.40 33.23 -11.38
N PHE A 442 11.23 33.10 -10.74
CA PHE A 442 9.92 32.96 -11.37
C PHE A 442 9.01 34.18 -11.16
N ASP A 443 9.62 35.34 -10.89
CA ASP A 443 8.96 36.64 -10.78
C ASP A 443 7.89 36.71 -9.65
N PHE A 444 8.02 35.90 -8.60
CA PHE A 444 7.15 36.04 -7.42
C PHE A 444 7.50 37.25 -6.59
N ASP A 445 6.52 38.12 -6.38
CA ASP A 445 6.58 39.16 -5.36
C ASP A 445 6.28 38.55 -3.99
N LEU A 446 7.31 38.53 -3.12
CA LEU A 446 7.24 38.01 -1.77
C LEU A 446 6.69 38.99 -0.76
N GLN A 447 6.35 40.25 -1.16
CA GLN A 447 5.71 41.21 -0.24
C GLN A 447 4.34 40.66 0.22
N GLY A 448 4.19 40.46 1.53
CA GLY A 448 3.00 39.87 2.12
C GLY A 448 2.93 38.35 2.02
N ALA A 449 3.99 37.68 1.57
CA ALA A 449 4.07 36.19 1.62
C ALA A 449 4.24 35.71 3.05
N VAL A 450 3.96 34.43 3.25
CA VAL A 450 4.18 33.75 4.52
C VAL A 450 5.28 32.69 4.39
N MET A 451 5.88 32.32 5.54
CA MET A 451 6.91 31.28 5.62
C MET A 451 6.51 30.17 6.58
N ALA A 452 6.64 28.92 6.15
CA ALA A 452 6.53 27.74 7.01
C ALA A 452 7.88 27.02 7.11
N SER A 453 8.18 26.50 8.30
CA SER A 453 9.38 25.72 8.60
C SER A 453 9.02 24.35 9.20
N ASP A 454 9.67 23.29 8.73
CA ASP A 454 9.48 21.92 9.22
C ASP A 454 9.94 21.71 10.68
N ALA A 455 10.77 22.61 11.21
CA ALA A 455 11.25 22.62 12.60
C ALA A 455 11.56 24.04 13.09
N PHE A 456 11.95 24.18 14.37
CA PHE A 456 12.26 25.46 14.98
C PHE A 456 13.48 26.16 14.36
N PHE A 457 13.58 27.48 14.55
CA PHE A 457 14.75 28.27 14.17
C PHE A 457 15.80 28.23 15.28
N PRO A 458 17.04 27.81 15.00
CA PRO A 458 18.12 27.86 15.99
C PRO A 458 18.54 29.29 16.37
N PHE A 459 18.36 30.20 15.42
CA PHE A 459 18.74 31.63 15.52
C PHE A 459 17.70 32.49 14.81
N ALA A 460 17.72 33.81 15.07
CA ALA A 460 16.81 34.76 14.43
C ALA A 460 17.12 35.05 12.94
N ASP A 461 18.26 34.60 12.43
CA ASP A 461 18.72 34.85 11.06
C ASP A 461 17.68 34.42 9.98
N CYS A 462 16.91 33.34 10.20
CA CYS A 462 15.86 32.95 9.28
C CYS A 462 14.73 33.99 9.20
N VAL A 463 14.28 34.53 10.34
CA VAL A 463 13.21 35.55 10.32
C VAL A 463 13.72 36.88 9.81
N GLU A 464 15.01 37.21 10.01
CA GLU A 464 15.67 38.42 9.47
C GLU A 464 15.67 38.36 7.93
N ILE A 465 16.19 37.28 7.36
CA ILE A 465 16.29 37.09 5.89
C ILE A 465 14.87 37.02 5.27
N ALA A 466 13.91 36.37 5.94
CA ALA A 466 12.53 36.31 5.47
C ALA A 466 11.87 37.69 5.43
N HIS A 467 12.05 38.49 6.46
CA HIS A 467 11.56 39.87 6.52
C HIS A 467 12.15 40.76 5.40
N GLU A 468 13.47 40.69 5.19
CA GLU A 468 14.14 41.45 4.11
C GLU A 468 13.61 41.02 2.70
N ALA A 469 13.12 39.80 2.57
CA ALA A 469 12.49 39.30 1.33
C ALA A 469 11.02 39.74 1.17
N GLY A 470 10.37 40.27 2.22
CA GLY A 470 8.99 40.75 2.20
C GLY A 470 7.99 39.87 2.93
N VAL A 471 8.42 38.78 3.59
CA VAL A 471 7.56 37.88 4.38
C VAL A 471 7.00 38.64 5.58
N THR A 472 5.69 38.50 5.83
CA THR A 472 4.97 39.20 6.90
C THR A 472 4.52 38.32 8.04
N ALA A 473 4.42 37.00 7.82
CA ALA A 473 4.01 36.05 8.85
C ALA A 473 4.76 34.72 8.75
N VAL A 474 4.97 34.06 9.89
CA VAL A 474 5.77 32.85 10.01
C VAL A 474 5.03 31.80 10.85
N ILE A 475 5.10 30.55 10.42
CA ILE A 475 4.66 29.37 11.18
C ILE A 475 5.84 28.42 11.40
N GLN A 476 6.01 27.95 12.63
CA GLN A 476 7.03 27.00 13.02
C GLN A 476 6.61 26.24 14.30
N PRO A 477 7.22 25.09 14.63
CA PRO A 477 6.83 24.34 15.83
C PRO A 477 7.22 25.01 17.15
N GLY A 478 8.26 25.84 17.18
CA GLY A 478 8.87 26.31 18.44
C GLY A 478 9.71 25.22 19.11
N GLY A 479 10.24 25.53 20.30
CA GLY A 479 11.04 24.62 21.12
C GLY A 479 12.54 24.86 21.09
N SER A 480 13.01 25.94 20.44
CA SER A 480 14.38 26.41 20.54
C SER A 480 14.59 27.17 21.85
N VAL A 481 15.75 27.04 22.50
CA VAL A 481 16.16 27.88 23.63
C VAL A 481 16.27 29.35 23.22
N ARG A 482 16.32 29.65 21.94
CA ARG A 482 16.43 30.97 21.35
C ARG A 482 15.18 31.45 20.62
N ASP A 483 14.02 30.81 20.84
CA ASP A 483 12.76 31.28 20.26
C ASP A 483 12.47 32.75 20.53
N ASN A 484 12.81 33.21 21.74
CA ASN A 484 12.62 34.60 22.13
C ASN A 484 13.42 35.61 21.24
N ASP A 485 14.56 35.21 20.70
CA ASP A 485 15.33 36.06 19.79
C ASP A 485 14.56 36.27 18.47
N SER A 486 13.97 35.22 17.94
CA SER A 486 13.14 35.25 16.72
C SER A 486 11.86 36.08 16.96
N VAL A 487 11.19 35.86 18.10
CA VAL A 487 9.97 36.61 18.47
C VAL A 487 10.29 38.11 18.62
N ALA A 488 11.37 38.46 19.37
CA ALA A 488 11.76 39.85 19.56
C ALA A 488 12.12 40.57 18.23
N TYR A 489 12.74 39.85 17.29
CA TYR A 489 12.98 40.40 15.96
C TYR A 489 11.67 40.66 15.22
N CYS A 490 10.74 39.72 15.26
CA CYS A 490 9.42 39.83 14.62
C CYS A 490 8.64 41.03 15.20
N ASP A 491 8.60 41.19 16.52
CA ASP A 491 7.91 42.28 17.19
C ASP A 491 8.49 43.65 16.80
N LYS A 492 9.81 43.77 16.81
CA LYS A 492 10.52 44.99 16.41
C LYS A 492 10.23 45.41 14.98
N ASN A 493 10.00 44.45 14.09
CA ASN A 493 9.85 44.70 12.65
C ASN A 493 8.40 44.51 12.14
N GLY A 494 7.44 44.35 13.05
CA GLY A 494 6.02 44.23 12.68
C GLY A 494 5.68 43.00 11.90
N MET A 495 6.42 41.88 12.11
CA MET A 495 6.09 40.56 11.60
C MET A 495 5.18 39.80 12.58
N ALA A 496 4.36 38.89 12.07
CA ALA A 496 3.59 37.97 12.89
C ALA A 496 4.26 36.62 12.97
N MET A 497 4.16 35.91 14.10
CA MET A 497 4.63 34.54 14.26
C MET A 497 3.62 33.71 15.05
N VAL A 498 3.35 32.53 14.57
CA VAL A 498 2.59 31.50 15.28
C VAL A 498 3.41 30.23 15.45
N MET A 499 3.18 29.53 16.55
CA MET A 499 3.81 28.24 16.85
C MET A 499 2.79 27.12 16.92
N THR A 500 3.12 25.97 16.33
CA THR A 500 2.24 24.77 16.32
C THR A 500 2.53 23.83 17.49
N GLY A 501 3.75 23.84 18.03
CA GLY A 501 4.20 22.82 18.99
C GLY A 501 4.53 21.47 18.38
N ILE A 502 4.32 21.29 17.07
CA ILE A 502 4.48 20.01 16.36
C ILE A 502 5.50 20.16 15.24
N ARG A 503 6.51 19.29 15.27
CA ARG A 503 7.59 19.23 14.28
C ARG A 503 7.29 18.19 13.21
N HIS A 504 7.56 18.52 11.94
CA HIS A 504 7.30 17.68 10.77
C HIS A 504 8.58 17.27 10.03
N PHE A 505 9.52 16.61 10.68
CA PHE A 505 10.72 16.13 9.98
C PHE A 505 10.40 14.97 9.03
N LYS A 506 10.98 15.06 7.82
CA LYS A 506 10.94 14.02 6.79
C LYS A 506 12.33 13.78 6.21
N HIS A 507 12.95 12.67 6.57
CA HIS A 507 14.31 12.30 6.13
C HIS A 507 14.34 11.30 4.99
#